data_cde231779f19b1db88597e5d045b9c82
#
_entry.id   cde231779f19b1db88597e5d045b9c82
#
_cell.length_a   1.000
_cell.length_b   1.000
_cell.length_c   1.000
_cell.angle_alpha   90.00
_cell.angle_beta   90.00
_cell.angle_gamma   90.00
#
_symmetry.space_group_name_H-M   'P 1'
#
loop_
_entity.id
_entity.type
_entity.pdbx_description
1 polymer ?
#
loop_
_entity_poly.entity_id
_entity_poly.type
_entity_poly.pdbx_seq_one_letter_code
_entity_poly.pdbx_strand_id
1 'polypeptide(L)'
;MKLFKYFFLFLFFTCSLSAQKNMAFDSLQLREVQDLFADDYGNVYLYKNKDFSLTKYDSLGNQKGKLMLTLPFKIQSVQNPLNIPSFSENAQELKFFDQNLNEIQKVNFRQKFGFIKMVYAEDLQQLWLLDESTKRLIQYNFREDRVINSYPFNIDFENIVDLLVFESKVYVLSKINFAVYDFSAEKILEIPGAHGRKIRRENQNILIVGRNKIQKLDDLTFKTVFSAEMAAIVDKNSAAYFVIQANKLYLYRP
;
A
#
# COMPACT_ATOMS: atom_id res chain seq x y z
N MET A 1 8.94 -29.82 -47.71
CA MET A 1 7.74 -29.16 -47.19
C MET A 1 7.42 -29.39 -45.71
N LYS A 2 7.96 -30.44 -45.06
CA LYS A 2 7.75 -30.69 -43.61
C LYS A 2 8.65 -29.84 -42.69
N LEU A 3 9.86 -29.48 -43.10
CA LEU A 3 10.79 -28.66 -42.28
C LEU A 3 10.32 -27.20 -42.12
N PHE A 4 9.59 -26.65 -43.09
CA PHE A 4 9.11 -25.25 -43.03
C PHE A 4 7.97 -25.05 -42.02
N LYS A 5 7.19 -26.13 -41.70
CA LYS A 5 6.15 -26.09 -40.70
C LYS A 5 6.70 -25.99 -39.26
N TYR A 6 7.84 -26.60 -38.97
CA TYR A 6 8.48 -26.54 -37.66
C TYR A 6 9.21 -25.23 -37.40
N PHE A 7 9.72 -24.60 -38.44
CA PHE A 7 10.33 -23.28 -38.36
C PHE A 7 9.33 -22.19 -38.00
N PHE A 8 8.10 -22.28 -38.51
CA PHE A 8 7.02 -21.36 -38.20
C PHE A 8 6.46 -21.58 -36.76
N LEU A 9 6.47 -22.81 -36.26
CA LEU A 9 6.06 -23.12 -34.89
C LEU A 9 7.08 -22.61 -33.86
N PHE A 10 8.35 -22.56 -34.19
CA PHE A 10 9.41 -22.05 -33.31
C PHE A 10 9.41 -20.52 -33.22
N LEU A 11 8.93 -19.83 -34.25
CA LEU A 11 8.82 -18.37 -34.25
C LEU A 11 7.68 -17.84 -33.34
N PHE A 12 6.66 -18.65 -33.07
CA PHE A 12 5.55 -18.27 -32.21
C PHE A 12 5.86 -18.42 -30.70
N PHE A 13 6.93 -19.11 -30.32
CA PHE A 13 7.29 -19.33 -28.93
C PHE A 13 8.20 -18.24 -28.33
N THR A 14 8.65 -17.26 -29.11
CA THR A 14 9.60 -16.23 -28.65
C THR A 14 8.98 -14.88 -28.28
N CYS A 15 7.65 -14.74 -28.26
CA CYS A 15 6.98 -13.44 -28.02
C CYS A 15 6.39 -13.26 -26.63
N SER A 16 6.98 -13.88 -25.59
CA SER A 16 6.67 -13.53 -24.18
C SER A 16 7.83 -12.78 -23.55
N LEU A 17 8.41 -11.83 -24.26
CA LEU A 17 9.36 -10.88 -23.68
C LEU A 17 8.53 -9.80 -22.95
N SER A 18 8.29 -10.01 -21.66
CA SER A 18 7.87 -8.91 -20.78
C SER A 18 8.91 -7.79 -20.95
N ALA A 19 8.50 -6.66 -21.52
CA ALA A 19 9.42 -5.54 -21.77
C ALA A 19 9.84 -4.95 -20.42
N GLN A 20 10.96 -5.42 -19.88
CA GLN A 20 11.59 -4.86 -18.70
C GLN A 20 12.22 -3.53 -19.10
N LYS A 21 11.74 -2.43 -18.52
CA LYS A 21 12.34 -1.10 -18.68
C LYS A 21 13.10 -0.73 -17.40
N ASN A 22 14.42 -0.54 -17.52
CA ASN A 22 15.19 0.06 -16.43
C ASN A 22 14.85 1.56 -16.35
N MET A 23 14.42 2.02 -15.18
CA MET A 23 14.20 3.44 -14.93
C MET A 23 15.54 4.10 -14.56
N ALA A 24 15.78 5.30 -15.07
CA ALA A 24 17.02 6.05 -14.84
C ALA A 24 17.06 6.68 -13.43
N PHE A 25 17.15 5.82 -12.40
CA PHE A 25 17.34 6.26 -11.02
C PHE A 25 18.79 6.17 -10.61
N ASP A 26 19.27 7.16 -9.86
CA ASP A 26 20.54 7.05 -9.16
C ASP A 26 20.47 5.94 -8.10
N SER A 27 21.42 5.02 -8.15
CA SER A 27 21.49 3.90 -7.22
C SER A 27 21.61 4.31 -5.74
N LEU A 28 22.17 5.50 -5.46
CA LEU A 28 22.27 6.05 -4.10
C LEU A 28 20.89 6.43 -3.54
N GLN A 29 19.96 6.87 -4.39
CA GLN A 29 18.61 7.24 -3.97
C GLN A 29 17.79 6.02 -3.54
N LEU A 30 18.09 4.84 -4.09
CA LEU A 30 17.40 3.58 -3.81
C LEU A 30 17.98 2.82 -2.61
N ARG A 31 19.08 3.29 -2.02
CA ARG A 31 19.62 2.71 -0.79
C ARG A 31 18.73 3.04 0.40
N GLU A 32 18.61 2.07 1.32
CA GLU A 32 17.86 2.24 2.57
C GLU A 32 16.37 2.60 2.37
N VAL A 33 15.80 2.32 1.18
CA VAL A 33 14.38 2.48 0.95
C VAL A 33 13.62 1.46 1.78
N GLN A 34 12.75 1.95 2.66
CA GLN A 34 11.91 1.12 3.51
C GLN A 34 10.60 0.76 2.84
N ASP A 35 10.04 1.69 2.08
CA ASP A 35 8.82 1.47 1.32
C ASP A 35 8.86 2.16 -0.04
N LEU A 36 8.15 1.54 -0.99
CA LEU A 36 8.00 1.96 -2.37
C LEU A 36 6.50 2.08 -2.66
N PHE A 37 6.12 3.19 -3.29
CA PHE A 37 4.76 3.41 -3.77
C PHE A 37 4.80 3.88 -5.22
N ALA A 38 3.77 3.51 -5.98
CA ALA A 38 3.57 3.97 -7.35
C ALA A 38 2.15 4.48 -7.54
N ASP A 39 2.00 5.69 -8.11
CA ASP A 39 0.70 6.23 -8.50
C ASP A 39 0.34 5.87 -9.94
N ASP A 40 -0.92 6.09 -10.31
CA ASP A 40 -1.43 5.78 -11.64
C ASP A 40 -0.98 6.77 -12.73
N TYR A 41 -0.30 7.85 -12.35
CA TYR A 41 0.35 8.81 -13.26
C TYR A 41 1.80 8.44 -13.60
N GLY A 42 2.29 7.32 -13.04
CA GLY A 42 3.64 6.82 -13.27
C GLY A 42 4.71 7.46 -12.39
N ASN A 43 4.32 8.21 -11.36
CA ASN A 43 5.27 8.68 -10.37
C ASN A 43 5.59 7.59 -9.35
N VAL A 44 6.80 7.66 -8.80
CA VAL A 44 7.31 6.75 -7.81
C VAL A 44 7.65 7.51 -6.53
N TYR A 45 7.27 6.96 -5.40
CA TYR A 45 7.52 7.55 -4.09
C TYR A 45 8.38 6.59 -3.28
N LEU A 46 9.48 7.10 -2.74
CA LEU A 46 10.43 6.35 -1.92
C LEU A 46 10.37 6.85 -0.48
N TYR A 47 10.01 5.96 0.44
CA TYR A 47 10.03 6.26 1.87
C TYR A 47 11.27 5.70 2.55
N LYS A 48 11.94 6.53 3.37
CA LYS A 48 13.11 6.16 4.17
C LYS A 48 12.86 6.41 5.64
N ASN A 49 13.11 5.39 6.47
CA ASN A 49 12.95 5.50 7.93
C ASN A 49 14.06 6.30 8.59
N LYS A 50 15.23 6.40 7.96
CA LYS A 50 16.41 7.04 8.55
C LYS A 50 16.18 8.52 8.88
N ASP A 51 15.46 9.21 8.00
CA ASP A 51 15.16 10.63 8.10
C ASP A 51 13.67 10.93 7.97
N PHE A 52 12.83 9.90 8.05
CA PHE A 52 11.37 9.97 7.87
C PHE A 52 10.98 10.76 6.62
N SER A 53 11.69 10.52 5.53
CA SER A 53 11.48 11.23 4.27
C SER A 53 10.64 10.43 3.28
N LEU A 54 9.75 11.13 2.58
CA LEU A 54 9.05 10.65 1.40
C LEU A 54 9.49 11.50 0.22
N THR A 55 10.11 10.88 -0.79
CA THR A 55 10.58 11.58 -1.98
C THR A 55 9.82 11.10 -3.20
N LYS A 56 9.26 12.03 -3.97
CA LYS A 56 8.55 11.77 -5.21
C LYS A 56 9.46 11.96 -6.41
N TYR A 57 9.39 11.01 -7.34
CA TYR A 57 10.08 11.04 -8.64
C TYR A 57 9.08 10.86 -9.77
N ASP A 58 9.35 11.49 -10.92
CA ASP A 58 8.60 11.21 -12.15
C ASP A 58 9.07 9.91 -12.82
N SER A 59 8.42 9.55 -13.93
CA SER A 59 8.74 8.35 -14.72
C SER A 59 10.14 8.40 -15.37
N LEU A 60 10.81 9.54 -15.38
CA LEU A 60 12.16 9.73 -15.88
C LEU A 60 13.21 9.68 -14.76
N GLY A 61 12.80 9.55 -13.49
CA GLY A 61 13.69 9.54 -12.34
C GLY A 61 14.05 10.93 -11.80
N ASN A 62 13.41 12.00 -12.29
CA ASN A 62 13.63 13.33 -11.77
C ASN A 62 12.86 13.52 -10.46
N GLN A 63 13.53 14.04 -9.44
CA GLN A 63 12.87 14.39 -8.18
C GLN A 63 11.89 15.54 -8.39
N LYS A 64 10.65 15.36 -7.95
CA LYS A 64 9.55 16.35 -8.04
C LYS A 64 9.17 16.94 -6.69
N GLY A 65 9.46 16.24 -5.60
CA GLY A 65 9.17 16.72 -4.26
C GLY A 65 9.85 15.87 -3.20
N LYS A 66 10.04 16.45 -2.03
CA LYS A 66 10.54 15.75 -0.85
C LYS A 66 9.82 16.28 0.38
N LEU A 67 9.23 15.38 1.15
CA LEU A 67 8.66 15.62 2.46
C LEU A 67 9.59 15.02 3.52
N MET A 68 9.86 15.76 4.59
CA MET A 68 10.55 15.25 5.77
C MET A 68 9.68 15.53 6.99
N LEU A 69 9.40 14.51 7.79
CA LEU A 69 8.66 14.64 9.03
C LEU A 69 9.57 14.36 10.22
N THR A 70 9.21 14.91 11.38
CA THR A 70 9.99 14.76 12.62
C THR A 70 9.74 13.44 13.34
N LEU A 71 8.68 12.73 12.99
CA LEU A 71 8.28 11.46 13.58
C LEU A 71 7.98 10.43 12.49
N PRO A 72 8.11 9.13 12.80
CA PRO A 72 7.73 8.08 11.88
C PRO A 72 6.25 8.19 11.51
N PHE A 73 5.96 7.96 10.26
CA PHE A 73 4.60 7.91 9.74
C PHE A 73 4.46 6.82 8.68
N LYS A 74 3.23 6.36 8.53
CA LYS A 74 2.86 5.38 7.53
C LYS A 74 2.06 6.05 6.42
N ILE A 75 2.56 5.98 5.19
CA ILE A 75 1.79 6.31 4.00
C ILE A 75 0.79 5.17 3.76
N GLN A 76 -0.48 5.49 3.68
CA GLN A 76 -1.51 4.48 3.43
C GLN A 76 -1.60 4.14 1.94
N SER A 77 -1.67 5.16 1.10
CA SER A 77 -1.77 5.00 -0.33
C SER A 77 -1.32 6.26 -1.06
N VAL A 78 -0.80 6.10 -2.27
CA VAL A 78 -0.57 7.19 -3.24
C VAL A 78 -1.41 7.00 -4.51
N GLN A 79 -2.39 6.09 -4.50
CA GLN A 79 -3.25 5.82 -5.67
C GLN A 79 -3.99 7.09 -6.12
N ASN A 80 -4.44 7.88 -5.17
CA ASN A 80 -4.90 9.25 -5.45
C ASN A 80 -3.81 10.26 -5.01
N PRO A 81 -2.98 10.75 -5.92
CA PRO A 81 -1.89 11.66 -5.58
C PRO A 81 -2.37 13.05 -5.15
N LEU A 82 -3.63 13.40 -5.39
CA LEU A 82 -4.22 14.66 -4.91
C LEU A 82 -4.55 14.61 -3.41
N ASN A 83 -4.52 13.40 -2.82
CA ASN A 83 -4.85 13.18 -1.43
C ASN A 83 -4.09 11.96 -0.89
N ILE A 84 -2.88 12.19 -0.41
CA ILE A 84 -2.00 11.17 0.13
C ILE A 84 -2.13 11.14 1.65
N PRO A 85 -2.87 10.15 2.23
CA PRO A 85 -3.02 10.04 3.67
C PRO A 85 -1.78 9.42 4.32
N SER A 86 -1.34 10.04 5.40
CA SER A 86 -0.14 9.69 6.15
C SER A 86 -0.44 9.73 7.65
N PHE A 87 -0.42 8.58 8.30
CA PHE A 87 -0.72 8.43 9.72
C PHE A 87 0.53 8.22 10.56
N SER A 88 0.67 8.98 11.65
CA SER A 88 1.68 8.77 12.68
C SER A 88 1.02 8.24 13.95
N GLU A 89 1.28 6.97 14.27
CA GLU A 89 0.81 6.34 15.51
C GLU A 89 1.38 7.07 16.75
N ASN A 90 2.65 7.46 16.72
CA ASN A 90 3.29 8.16 17.85
C ASN A 90 2.74 9.57 18.06
N ALA A 91 2.42 10.29 17.00
CA ALA A 91 1.82 11.61 17.07
C ALA A 91 0.30 11.55 17.32
N GLN A 92 -0.35 10.40 17.04
CA GLN A 92 -1.80 10.26 17.00
C GLN A 92 -2.42 11.28 16.03
N GLU A 93 -1.85 11.35 14.83
CA GLU A 93 -2.13 12.40 13.85
C GLU A 93 -2.18 11.82 12.44
N LEU A 94 -3.20 12.20 11.68
CA LEU A 94 -3.30 11.94 10.26
C LEU A 94 -3.08 13.24 9.49
N LYS A 95 -2.19 13.22 8.52
CA LYS A 95 -1.96 14.32 7.58
C LYS A 95 -2.32 13.89 6.17
N PHE A 96 -2.82 14.82 5.41
CA PHE A 96 -3.06 14.64 3.99
C PHE A 96 -2.13 15.54 3.20
N PHE A 97 -1.53 14.99 2.17
CA PHE A 97 -0.63 15.73 1.28
C PHE A 97 -1.17 15.74 -0.14
N ASP A 98 -0.91 16.85 -0.85
CA ASP A 98 -1.20 16.97 -2.28
C ASP A 98 -0.13 16.26 -3.15
N GLN A 99 -0.31 16.36 -4.46
CA GLN A 99 0.63 15.80 -5.45
C GLN A 99 2.04 16.41 -5.39
N ASN A 100 2.21 17.58 -4.77
CA ASN A 100 3.50 18.26 -4.60
C ASN A 100 4.10 18.00 -3.21
N LEU A 101 3.44 17.14 -2.41
CA LEU A 101 3.76 16.82 -1.02
C LEU A 101 3.60 18.02 -0.06
N ASN A 102 2.73 18.98 -0.37
CA ASN A 102 2.31 20.00 0.57
C ASN A 102 1.21 19.45 1.47
N GLU A 103 1.28 19.76 2.78
CA GLU A 103 0.22 19.43 3.72
C GLU A 103 -1.04 20.24 3.40
N ILE A 104 -2.15 19.56 3.12
CA ILE A 104 -3.44 20.17 2.79
C ILE A 104 -4.45 20.07 3.93
N GLN A 105 -4.27 19.08 4.80
CA GLN A 105 -5.15 18.88 5.95
C GLN A 105 -4.46 18.03 7.02
N LYS A 106 -4.89 18.25 8.28
CA LYS A 106 -4.42 17.53 9.44
C LYS A 106 -5.58 17.22 10.38
N VAL A 107 -5.58 15.98 10.92
CA VAL A 107 -6.56 15.53 11.92
C VAL A 107 -5.79 15.01 13.14
N ASN A 108 -6.10 15.53 14.33
CA ASN A 108 -5.50 15.08 15.58
C ASN A 108 -6.52 14.25 16.37
N PHE A 109 -6.10 13.07 16.84
CA PHE A 109 -6.99 12.13 17.52
C PHE A 109 -6.91 12.18 19.04
N ARG A 110 -5.82 12.71 19.64
CA ARG A 110 -5.50 12.64 21.07
C ARG A 110 -6.56 13.13 22.01
N GLN A 111 -7.30 14.16 21.62
CA GLN A 111 -8.29 14.79 22.50
C GLN A 111 -9.68 14.17 22.38
N LYS A 112 -9.90 13.37 21.35
CA LYS A 112 -11.23 12.93 20.97
C LYS A 112 -11.42 11.41 21.07
N PHE A 113 -10.36 10.67 20.85
CA PHE A 113 -10.37 9.22 20.82
C PHE A 113 -9.36 8.66 21.82
N GLY A 114 -9.41 7.34 22.02
CA GLY A 114 -8.37 6.62 22.73
C GLY A 114 -7.05 6.55 21.91
N PHE A 115 -6.32 5.48 22.06
CA PHE A 115 -5.11 5.27 21.27
C PHE A 115 -5.47 4.63 19.94
N ILE A 116 -5.37 5.40 18.87
CA ILE A 116 -5.63 4.92 17.52
C ILE A 116 -4.42 4.11 17.03
N LYS A 117 -4.64 2.83 16.81
CA LYS A 117 -3.63 1.89 16.31
C LYS A 117 -3.42 2.01 14.81
N MET A 118 -4.51 2.16 14.07
CA MET A 118 -4.49 2.24 12.62
C MET A 118 -5.62 3.13 12.12
N VAL A 119 -5.38 3.78 11.01
CA VAL A 119 -6.37 4.59 10.29
C VAL A 119 -6.49 4.06 8.88
N TYR A 120 -7.69 4.06 8.34
CA TYR A 120 -7.95 3.91 6.91
C TYR A 120 -8.75 5.12 6.43
N ALA A 121 -8.17 5.88 5.51
CA ALA A 121 -8.86 6.99 4.86
C ALA A 121 -9.73 6.45 3.72
N GLU A 122 -11.04 6.43 3.92
CA GLU A 122 -11.99 5.96 2.92
C GLU A 122 -12.09 6.94 1.76
N ASP A 123 -12.21 8.23 2.11
CA ASP A 123 -12.28 9.34 1.17
C ASP A 123 -11.73 10.65 1.79
N LEU A 124 -12.13 11.79 1.23
CA LEU A 124 -11.76 13.14 1.69
C LEU A 124 -12.58 13.65 2.89
N GLN A 125 -13.47 12.85 3.45
CA GLN A 125 -14.36 13.22 4.54
C GLN A 125 -14.42 12.16 5.64
N GLN A 126 -14.22 10.88 5.29
CA GLN A 126 -14.46 9.76 6.17
C GLN A 126 -13.21 8.95 6.44
N LEU A 127 -13.05 8.62 7.70
CA LEU A 127 -11.97 7.75 8.20
C LEU A 127 -12.56 6.56 8.94
N TRP A 128 -11.87 5.44 8.85
CA TRP A 128 -12.03 4.33 9.77
C TRP A 128 -10.85 4.33 10.74
N LEU A 129 -11.16 4.38 12.02
CA LEU A 129 -10.19 4.41 13.10
C LEU A 129 -10.27 3.09 13.87
N LEU A 130 -9.14 2.43 14.02
CA LEU A 130 -9.01 1.26 14.88
C LEU A 130 -8.48 1.71 16.23
N ASP A 131 -9.37 1.88 17.21
CA ASP A 131 -9.06 2.36 18.56
C ASP A 131 -8.71 1.17 19.47
N GLU A 132 -7.43 1.08 19.82
CA GLU A 132 -6.89 0.03 20.67
C GLU A 132 -7.34 0.18 22.12
N SER A 133 -7.43 1.41 22.63
CA SER A 133 -7.79 1.65 24.03
C SER A 133 -9.23 1.27 24.35
N THR A 134 -10.14 1.56 23.44
CA THR A 134 -11.58 1.30 23.63
C THR A 134 -12.04 0.01 22.95
N LYS A 135 -11.16 -0.68 22.21
CA LYS A 135 -11.47 -1.88 21.42
C LYS A 135 -12.64 -1.64 20.46
N ARG A 136 -12.53 -0.59 19.67
CA ARG A 136 -13.60 -0.17 18.75
C ARG A 136 -13.05 0.09 17.35
N LEU A 137 -13.91 -0.19 16.38
CA LEU A 137 -13.80 0.30 15.01
C LEU A 137 -14.74 1.49 14.85
N ILE A 138 -14.21 2.66 14.52
CA ILE A 138 -14.97 3.92 14.50
C ILE A 138 -14.97 4.49 13.08
N GLN A 139 -16.15 4.76 12.55
CA GLN A 139 -16.32 5.55 11.32
C GLN A 139 -16.49 7.02 11.72
N TYR A 140 -15.61 7.86 11.23
CA TYR A 140 -15.50 9.26 11.62
C TYR A 140 -15.48 10.19 10.42
N ASN A 141 -16.45 11.13 10.38
CA ASN A 141 -16.42 12.24 9.44
C ASN A 141 -15.57 13.37 10.06
N PHE A 142 -14.36 13.52 9.55
CA PHE A 142 -13.41 14.48 10.10
C PHE A 142 -13.65 15.92 9.64
N ARG A 143 -14.43 16.14 8.58
CA ARG A 143 -14.84 17.48 8.17
C ARG A 143 -15.98 18.05 9.03
N GLU A 144 -16.92 17.20 9.38
CA GLU A 144 -18.05 17.56 10.26
C GLU A 144 -17.71 17.35 11.74
N ASP A 145 -16.55 16.82 12.02
CA ASP A 145 -16.10 16.48 13.37
C ASP A 145 -17.08 15.56 14.13
N ARG A 146 -17.63 14.56 13.45
CA ARG A 146 -18.69 13.69 13.95
C ARG A 146 -18.40 12.21 13.77
N VAL A 147 -18.59 11.44 14.83
CA VAL A 147 -18.64 9.97 14.76
C VAL A 147 -19.92 9.55 14.03
N ILE A 148 -19.78 8.80 12.94
CA ILE A 148 -20.90 8.25 12.18
C ILE A 148 -21.35 6.94 12.81
N ASN A 149 -20.42 6.02 12.97
CA ASN A 149 -20.65 4.70 13.54
C ASN A 149 -19.50 4.30 14.48
N SER A 150 -19.82 3.44 15.45
CA SER A 150 -18.81 2.91 16.36
C SER A 150 -19.19 1.50 16.77
N TYR A 151 -18.35 0.52 16.42
CA TYR A 151 -18.58 -0.90 16.62
C TYR A 151 -17.61 -1.45 17.67
N PRO A 152 -18.05 -2.31 18.61
CA PRO A 152 -17.13 -3.12 19.40
C PRO A 152 -16.27 -3.98 18.46
N PHE A 153 -14.95 -3.86 18.58
CA PHE A 153 -14.04 -4.54 17.66
C PHE A 153 -12.81 -5.02 18.41
N ASN A 154 -12.97 -6.13 19.12
CA ASN A 154 -11.91 -6.71 19.94
C ASN A 154 -11.16 -7.80 19.17
N ILE A 155 -10.06 -7.41 18.54
CA ILE A 155 -9.13 -8.28 17.83
C ILE A 155 -7.74 -8.20 18.46
N ASP A 156 -6.76 -8.95 17.95
CA ASP A 156 -5.36 -8.75 18.29
C ASP A 156 -4.82 -7.49 17.58
N PHE A 157 -4.42 -6.49 18.39
CA PHE A 157 -3.90 -5.20 17.91
C PHE A 157 -2.37 -5.18 17.75
N GLU A 158 -1.65 -6.15 18.34
CA GLU A 158 -0.19 -6.03 18.47
C GLU A 158 0.53 -6.04 17.14
N ASN A 159 0.23 -6.88 16.25
CA ASN A 159 1.04 -7.09 15.05
C ASN A 159 0.42 -6.50 13.78
N ILE A 160 -0.55 -5.59 13.90
CA ILE A 160 -1.23 -5.00 12.74
C ILE A 160 -0.23 -4.21 11.89
N VAL A 161 -0.18 -4.55 10.63
CA VAL A 161 0.64 -3.92 9.59
C VAL A 161 -0.20 -2.98 8.74
N ASP A 162 -1.44 -3.37 8.40
CA ASP A 162 -2.31 -2.55 7.57
C ASP A 162 -3.79 -2.85 7.79
N LEU A 163 -4.63 -1.88 7.45
CA LEU A 163 -6.09 -1.91 7.59
C LEU A 163 -6.74 -1.38 6.32
N LEU A 164 -7.77 -2.07 5.87
CA LEU A 164 -8.67 -1.61 4.80
C LEU A 164 -10.10 -1.93 5.21
N VAL A 165 -11.02 -1.01 4.97
CA VAL A 165 -12.46 -1.25 5.13
C VAL A 165 -13.13 -1.11 3.78
N PHE A 166 -13.88 -2.12 3.38
CA PHE A 166 -14.56 -2.14 2.09
C PHE A 166 -15.74 -3.14 2.10
N GLU A 167 -16.88 -2.75 1.53
CA GLU A 167 -18.09 -3.57 1.44
C GLU A 167 -18.51 -4.22 2.77
N SER A 168 -18.57 -3.41 3.82
CA SER A 168 -18.92 -3.86 5.17
C SER A 168 -18.00 -4.95 5.74
N LYS A 169 -16.79 -5.06 5.22
CA LYS A 169 -15.73 -5.96 5.69
C LYS A 169 -14.51 -5.17 6.12
N VAL A 170 -13.84 -5.70 7.13
CA VAL A 170 -12.60 -5.15 7.68
C VAL A 170 -11.47 -6.12 7.38
N TYR A 171 -10.56 -5.69 6.53
CA TYR A 171 -9.39 -6.45 6.13
C TYR A 171 -8.22 -6.01 6.99
N VAL A 172 -7.66 -6.93 7.74
CA VAL A 172 -6.56 -6.70 8.66
C VAL A 172 -5.35 -7.52 8.22
N LEU A 173 -4.27 -6.85 7.90
CA LEU A 173 -2.99 -7.48 7.64
C LEU A 173 -2.13 -7.37 8.90
N SER A 174 -1.67 -8.47 9.40
CA SER A 174 -0.70 -8.54 10.50
C SER A 174 0.66 -9.05 10.00
N LYS A 175 1.65 -9.08 10.87
CA LYS A 175 2.97 -9.66 10.57
C LYS A 175 2.91 -11.15 10.27
N ILE A 176 1.89 -11.85 10.79
CA ILE A 176 1.80 -13.31 10.77
C ILE A 176 0.63 -13.83 9.92
N ASN A 177 -0.43 -13.05 9.76
CA ASN A 177 -1.63 -13.48 9.03
C ASN A 177 -2.33 -12.31 8.33
N PHE A 178 -3.28 -12.67 7.51
CA PHE A 178 -4.29 -11.77 6.96
C PHE A 178 -5.66 -12.28 7.41
N ALA A 179 -6.50 -11.41 7.92
CA ALA A 179 -7.83 -11.77 8.37
C ALA A 179 -8.88 -10.80 7.83
N VAL A 180 -10.08 -11.31 7.60
CA VAL A 180 -11.26 -10.54 7.23
C VAL A 180 -12.31 -10.69 8.32
N TYR A 181 -12.83 -9.59 8.76
CA TYR A 181 -13.87 -9.51 9.79
C TYR A 181 -15.09 -8.78 9.25
N ASP A 182 -16.25 -9.04 9.86
CA ASP A 182 -17.38 -8.13 9.76
C ASP A 182 -17.28 -6.99 10.81
N PHE A 183 -18.28 -6.12 10.87
CA PHE A 183 -18.29 -5.01 11.84
C PHE A 183 -18.60 -5.44 13.29
N SER A 184 -19.02 -6.68 13.52
CA SER A 184 -19.17 -7.26 14.86
C SER A 184 -17.90 -7.93 15.38
N ALA A 185 -16.81 -7.82 14.64
CA ALA A 185 -15.52 -8.50 14.87
C ALA A 185 -15.60 -10.03 14.76
N GLU A 186 -16.61 -10.55 14.08
CA GLU A 186 -16.66 -11.96 13.72
C GLU A 186 -15.68 -12.21 12.56
N LYS A 187 -14.79 -13.20 12.75
CA LYS A 187 -13.77 -13.55 11.75
C LYS A 187 -14.41 -14.37 10.62
N ILE A 188 -14.48 -13.78 9.43
CA ILE A 188 -15.00 -14.43 8.21
C ILE A 188 -13.93 -15.30 7.55
N LEU A 189 -12.67 -14.84 7.56
CA LEU A 189 -11.56 -15.50 6.89
C LEU A 189 -10.26 -15.26 7.66
N GLU A 190 -9.38 -16.27 7.71
CA GLU A 190 -8.00 -16.11 8.15
C GLU A 190 -7.06 -16.89 7.23
N ILE A 191 -6.03 -16.24 6.75
CA ILE A 191 -4.98 -16.84 5.92
C ILE A 191 -3.64 -16.64 6.63
N PRO A 192 -3.05 -17.70 7.20
CA PRO A 192 -1.77 -17.63 7.87
C PRO A 192 -0.62 -17.43 6.87
N GLY A 193 0.49 -16.84 7.33
CA GLY A 193 1.70 -16.68 6.53
C GLY A 193 1.59 -15.61 5.42
N ALA A 194 0.61 -14.73 5.49
CA ALA A 194 0.48 -13.59 4.59
C ALA A 194 1.50 -12.50 4.94
N HIS A 195 2.74 -12.66 4.47
CA HIS A 195 3.82 -11.70 4.71
C HIS A 195 3.70 -10.49 3.78
N GLY A 196 2.79 -9.57 4.10
CA GLY A 196 2.54 -8.35 3.36
C GLY A 196 3.11 -7.10 4.05
N ARG A 197 3.34 -6.04 3.28
CA ARG A 197 3.67 -4.69 3.77
C ARG A 197 2.45 -3.78 3.80
N LYS A 198 1.52 -4.01 2.87
CA LYS A 198 0.29 -3.22 2.74
C LYS A 198 -0.82 -3.99 2.01
N ILE A 199 -2.04 -3.57 2.28
CA ILE A 199 -3.22 -3.96 1.51
C ILE A 199 -3.44 -2.90 0.43
N ARG A 200 -3.73 -3.34 -0.78
CA ARG A 200 -4.10 -2.46 -1.88
C ARG A 200 -5.44 -2.90 -2.45
N ARG A 201 -6.35 -1.95 -2.64
CA ARG A 201 -7.61 -2.21 -3.34
C ARG A 201 -7.53 -1.70 -4.77
N GLU A 202 -7.95 -2.52 -5.71
CA GLU A 202 -8.16 -2.14 -7.11
C GLU A 202 -9.55 -2.59 -7.56
N ASN A 203 -10.49 -1.65 -7.61
CA ASN A 203 -11.92 -1.92 -7.80
C ASN A 203 -12.41 -2.91 -6.72
N GLN A 204 -12.83 -4.12 -7.12
CA GLN A 204 -13.28 -5.19 -6.23
C GLN A 204 -12.14 -6.13 -5.77
N ASN A 205 -10.94 -5.92 -6.28
CA ASN A 205 -9.83 -6.81 -5.97
C ASN A 205 -9.06 -6.31 -4.74
N ILE A 206 -8.84 -7.21 -3.79
CA ILE A 206 -7.97 -6.98 -2.65
C ILE A 206 -6.62 -7.64 -2.93
N LEU A 207 -5.57 -6.85 -2.85
CA LEU A 207 -4.20 -7.27 -3.10
C LEU A 207 -3.37 -7.13 -1.83
N ILE A 208 -2.51 -8.11 -1.58
CA ILE A 208 -1.45 -8.01 -0.57
C ILE A 208 -0.13 -7.75 -1.29
N VAL A 209 0.47 -6.61 -0.99
CA VAL A 209 1.77 -6.23 -1.53
C VAL A 209 2.84 -6.60 -0.51
N GLY A 210 3.61 -7.62 -0.84
CA GLY A 210 4.75 -8.09 -0.06
C GLY A 210 6.06 -7.39 -0.40
N ARG A 211 7.19 -7.98 0.00
CA ARG A 211 8.51 -7.47 -0.39
C ARG A 211 8.85 -7.83 -1.82
N ASN A 212 8.66 -9.09 -2.20
CA ASN A 212 9.08 -9.63 -3.49
C ASN A 212 7.93 -10.22 -4.31
N LYS A 213 6.70 -10.17 -3.82
CA LYS A 213 5.50 -10.67 -4.50
C LYS A 213 4.28 -9.82 -4.23
N ILE A 214 3.34 -9.88 -5.15
CA ILE A 214 2.00 -9.31 -5.02
C ILE A 214 1.01 -10.45 -5.20
N GLN A 215 0.07 -10.55 -4.28
CA GLN A 215 -0.92 -11.62 -4.24
C GLN A 215 -2.32 -11.00 -4.25
N LYS A 216 -3.23 -11.59 -5.00
CA LYS A 216 -4.65 -11.22 -5.02
C LYS A 216 -5.41 -12.19 -4.14
N LEU A 217 -6.32 -11.68 -3.33
CA LEU A 217 -7.32 -12.50 -2.64
C LEU A 217 -8.28 -13.06 -3.69
N ASP A 218 -8.38 -14.37 -3.74
CA ASP A 218 -9.24 -15.12 -4.65
C ASP A 218 -10.04 -16.12 -3.78
N ASP A 219 -11.30 -15.78 -3.55
CA ASP A 219 -12.19 -16.45 -2.59
C ASP A 219 -11.56 -16.55 -1.19
N LEU A 220 -11.03 -17.71 -0.82
CA LEU A 220 -10.49 -18.04 0.49
C LEU A 220 -8.95 -18.16 0.53
N THR A 221 -8.27 -17.86 -0.57
CA THR A 221 -6.83 -18.06 -0.71
C THR A 221 -6.16 -16.89 -1.42
N PHE A 222 -4.83 -16.88 -1.42
CA PHE A 222 -4.05 -15.94 -2.21
C PHE A 222 -3.52 -16.56 -3.49
N LYS A 223 -3.79 -15.90 -4.61
CA LYS A 223 -3.17 -16.18 -5.90
C LYS A 223 -2.05 -15.18 -6.16
N THR A 224 -0.84 -15.64 -6.42
CA THR A 224 0.27 -14.77 -6.80
C THR A 224 0.03 -14.20 -8.21
N VAL A 225 -0.01 -12.87 -8.31
CA VAL A 225 -0.19 -12.15 -9.58
C VAL A 225 1.12 -11.57 -10.10
N PHE A 226 2.10 -11.40 -9.22
CA PHE A 226 3.46 -10.98 -9.58
C PHE A 226 4.47 -11.49 -8.55
N SER A 227 5.66 -11.90 -9.02
CA SER A 227 6.77 -12.30 -8.17
C SER A 227 8.11 -11.91 -8.80
N ALA A 228 9.03 -11.43 -7.96
CA ALA A 228 10.40 -11.12 -8.34
C ALA A 228 11.34 -11.55 -7.20
N GLU A 229 11.89 -12.76 -7.29
CA GLU A 229 12.62 -13.43 -6.20
C GLU A 229 13.78 -12.60 -5.63
N MET A 230 14.51 -11.89 -6.51
CA MET A 230 15.67 -11.06 -6.14
C MET A 230 15.28 -9.63 -5.75
N ALA A 231 13.99 -9.29 -5.69
CA ALA A 231 13.54 -7.95 -5.33
C ALA A 231 13.80 -7.66 -3.85
N ALA A 232 14.31 -6.47 -3.58
CA ALA A 232 14.32 -5.89 -2.23
C ALA A 232 12.92 -5.41 -1.84
N ILE A 233 12.19 -4.84 -2.82
CA ILE A 233 10.83 -4.33 -2.62
C ILE A 233 10.09 -4.24 -3.96
N VAL A 234 8.80 -4.52 -3.94
CA VAL A 234 7.90 -4.39 -5.10
C VAL A 234 6.71 -3.49 -4.77
N ASP A 235 6.19 -2.83 -5.78
CA ASP A 235 4.88 -2.18 -5.76
C ASP A 235 4.24 -2.24 -7.16
N LYS A 236 3.01 -1.78 -7.28
CA LYS A 236 2.31 -1.67 -8.56
C LYS A 236 1.45 -0.41 -8.63
N ASN A 237 1.16 0.02 -9.85
CA ASN A 237 0.01 0.84 -10.17
C ASN A 237 -0.97 0.05 -11.05
N SER A 238 -1.97 0.71 -11.64
CA SER A 238 -2.94 0.07 -12.53
C SER A 238 -2.31 -0.56 -13.78
N ALA A 239 -1.16 -0.04 -14.25
CA ALA A 239 -0.56 -0.36 -15.55
C ALA A 239 0.78 -1.13 -15.48
N ALA A 240 1.43 -1.19 -14.32
CA ALA A 240 2.79 -1.73 -14.22
C ALA A 240 3.16 -2.20 -12.81
N TYR A 241 4.17 -3.07 -12.74
CA TYR A 241 4.86 -3.46 -11.51
C TYR A 241 6.21 -2.74 -11.43
N PHE A 242 6.53 -2.26 -10.23
CA PHE A 242 7.77 -1.57 -9.91
C PHE A 242 8.59 -2.43 -8.96
N VAL A 243 9.86 -2.60 -9.26
CA VAL A 243 10.75 -3.51 -8.52
C VAL A 243 12.07 -2.81 -8.22
N ILE A 244 12.43 -2.71 -6.95
CA ILE A 244 13.79 -2.34 -6.55
C ILE A 244 14.59 -3.63 -6.37
N GLN A 245 15.65 -3.78 -7.17
CA GLN A 245 16.59 -4.90 -7.13
C GLN A 245 18.00 -4.39 -7.35
N ALA A 246 18.95 -4.79 -6.50
CA ALA A 246 20.35 -4.37 -6.58
C ALA A 246 20.55 -2.85 -6.74
N ASN A 247 19.77 -2.05 -5.98
CA ASN A 247 19.74 -0.58 -6.05
C ASN A 247 19.40 -0.01 -7.45
N LYS A 248 18.61 -0.73 -8.22
CA LYS A 248 18.01 -0.26 -9.48
C LYS A 248 16.51 -0.40 -9.42
N LEU A 249 15.80 0.50 -10.06
CA LEU A 249 14.35 0.43 -10.19
C LEU A 249 13.99 -0.07 -11.58
N TYR A 250 13.23 -1.13 -11.61
CA TYR A 250 12.73 -1.76 -12.83
C TYR A 250 11.22 -1.62 -12.92
N LEU A 251 10.74 -1.46 -14.13
CA LEU A 251 9.32 -1.42 -14.46
C LEU A 251 8.99 -2.60 -15.36
N TYR A 252 7.99 -3.38 -14.93
CA TYR A 252 7.45 -4.51 -15.68
C TYR A 252 6.01 -4.19 -16.08
N ARG A 253 5.69 -4.36 -17.34
CA ARG A 253 4.32 -4.27 -17.85
C ARG A 253 3.76 -5.67 -17.98
N PRO A 254 2.49 -5.92 -17.53
CA PRO A 254 1.82 -7.21 -17.71
C PRO A 254 1.57 -7.52 -19.18
#